data_a33e1120a718b0110f5fe71c6253be19
#
_entry.id   a33e1120a718b0110f5fe71c6253be19
#
_cell.length_a   1.000
_cell.length_b   1.000
_cell.length_c   1.000
_cell.angle_alpha   90.00
_cell.angle_beta   90.00
_cell.angle_gamma   90.00
#
_symmetry.space_group_name_H-M   'P 1'
#
loop_
_entity.id
_entity.type
_entity.pdbx_description
1 polymer ?
#
loop_
_entity_poly.entity_id
_entity_poly.type
_entity_poly.pdbx_seq_one_letter_code
_entity_poly.pdbx_strand_id
1 'polypeptide(L)'
;RDAQESRGLGDVYKRQDMDSLFAQEAGAPAASGIPDLVAVRNGTRAEMVRKAVETLGGMQAFVKPGQTVVIKPNIGWNKAPEFGANTHPETVATLVELCRQAGAKEVRVFDHCCHNGAYEGSGVKEAVEKAGGVMVDGGNESQYVQTENPKARKFTSAKVHKAVLEADVYITCPPLKHHSGSEMTACMKNVMGTVWDRGAMHKNDLHQCIADAVYFRKPDLCVLDAYMPMVRNGPVGKDTNDLVERKTLLASRDIVAIDAAGAALLNKTGKIRHVQLGEEMGLGVADLSRLHIRRISMA
;
A
#
# COMPACT_ATOMS: atom_id res chain seq x y z
N ARG A 1 38.96 4.81 3.62
CA ARG A 1 38.75 3.34 3.73
C ARG A 1 37.34 3.03 4.23
N ASP A 2 36.81 3.77 5.23
CA ASP A 2 35.54 3.45 5.89
C ASP A 2 34.27 3.65 5.03
N ALA A 3 34.31 4.56 4.05
CA ALA A 3 33.18 4.83 3.16
C ALA A 3 32.92 3.74 2.10
N GLN A 4 33.95 2.98 1.78
CA GLN A 4 33.88 1.91 0.78
C GLN A 4 33.44 0.56 1.42
N GLU A 5 33.82 0.33 2.67
CA GLU A 5 33.35 -0.83 3.48
C GLU A 5 31.87 -0.69 3.87
N SER A 6 31.41 0.52 4.19
CA SER A 6 30.00 0.75 4.53
C SER A 6 29.06 0.55 3.33
N ARG A 7 29.53 0.80 2.09
CA ARG A 7 28.78 0.49 0.86
C ARG A 7 28.69 -1.02 0.62
N GLY A 8 29.74 -1.77 0.85
CA GLY A 8 29.76 -3.23 0.66
C GLY A 8 28.83 -3.99 1.62
N LEU A 9 28.81 -3.63 2.90
CA LEU A 9 27.93 -4.23 3.90
C LEU A 9 26.45 -3.91 3.63
N GLY A 10 26.14 -2.67 3.24
CA GLY A 10 24.79 -2.28 2.83
C GLY A 10 24.27 -3.10 1.65
N ASP A 11 25.12 -3.46 0.70
CA ASP A 11 24.73 -4.23 -0.48
C ASP A 11 24.58 -5.73 -0.20
N VAL A 12 25.30 -6.27 0.77
CA VAL A 12 25.14 -7.67 1.23
C VAL A 12 23.84 -7.86 1.99
N TYR A 13 23.50 -6.94 2.90
CA TYR A 13 22.20 -6.98 3.60
C TYR A 13 21.02 -6.74 2.64
N LYS A 14 21.21 -5.92 1.59
CA LYS A 14 20.21 -5.65 0.56
C LYS A 14 19.83 -6.88 -0.27
N ARG A 15 20.73 -7.84 -0.47
CA ARG A 15 20.49 -9.05 -1.29
C ARG A 15 19.82 -10.18 -0.50
N GLN A 16 20.17 -10.38 0.78
CA GLN A 16 19.75 -11.57 1.54
C GLN A 16 18.25 -11.70 1.77
N ASP A 17 17.50 -10.59 1.94
CA ASP A 17 16.06 -10.66 2.27
C ASP A 17 15.14 -10.54 1.04
N MET A 18 15.59 -9.89 -0.04
CA MET A 18 14.90 -10.01 -1.33
C MET A 18 14.92 -11.46 -1.82
N ASP A 19 16.04 -12.14 -1.61
CA ASP A 19 16.17 -13.56 -1.95
C ASP A 19 15.20 -14.41 -1.13
N SER A 20 14.86 -14.08 0.12
CA SER A 20 13.92 -14.86 0.92
C SER A 20 12.48 -14.81 0.40
N LEU A 21 11.96 -13.65 -0.02
CA LEU A 21 10.62 -13.56 -0.60
C LEU A 21 10.55 -14.26 -1.98
N PHE A 22 11.65 -14.24 -2.75
CA PHE A 22 11.74 -14.84 -4.09
C PHE A 22 12.50 -16.16 -4.13
N ALA A 23 13.22 -16.58 -3.07
CA ALA A 23 14.07 -17.78 -3.03
C ALA A 23 13.31 -19.10 -3.07
N GLN A 24 12.02 -19.11 -2.78
CA GLN A 24 11.20 -20.33 -2.79
C GLN A 24 10.69 -20.75 -4.17
N GLU A 25 11.15 -20.11 -5.26
CA GLU A 25 10.71 -20.45 -6.63
C GLU A 25 11.30 -21.76 -7.20
N ALA A 26 12.39 -22.26 -6.65
CA ALA A 26 13.06 -23.44 -7.17
C ALA A 26 12.42 -24.73 -6.66
N GLY A 27 11.29 -25.17 -7.25
CA GLY A 27 10.86 -26.56 -7.16
C GLY A 27 9.51 -26.89 -6.57
N ALA A 28 8.71 -25.92 -6.14
CA ALA A 28 7.32 -26.20 -5.74
C ALA A 28 6.40 -26.23 -6.98
N PRO A 29 5.56 -27.28 -7.17
CA PRO A 29 4.55 -27.25 -8.22
C PRO A 29 3.65 -26.03 -8.01
N ALA A 30 3.36 -25.31 -9.10
CA ALA A 30 2.46 -24.15 -9.05
C ALA A 30 1.11 -24.64 -8.51
N ALA A 31 0.76 -24.20 -7.30
CA ALA A 31 -0.56 -24.46 -6.76
C ALA A 31 -1.61 -23.91 -7.75
N SER A 32 -2.63 -24.71 -8.06
CA SER A 32 -3.73 -24.28 -8.92
C SER A 32 -4.63 -23.32 -8.18
N GLY A 33 -5.08 -22.25 -8.83
CA GLY A 33 -6.01 -21.29 -8.26
C GLY A 33 -5.46 -19.86 -8.16
N ILE A 34 -6.31 -18.96 -7.69
CA ILE A 34 -5.94 -17.57 -7.45
C ILE A 34 -5.02 -17.52 -6.22
N PRO A 35 -3.83 -16.89 -6.31
CA PRO A 35 -2.92 -16.81 -5.18
C PRO A 35 -3.43 -15.85 -4.09
N ASP A 36 -2.98 -16.06 -2.85
CA ASP A 36 -3.24 -15.14 -1.74
C ASP A 36 -2.43 -13.85 -1.88
N LEU A 37 -1.20 -13.96 -2.39
CA LEU A 37 -0.27 -12.85 -2.59
C LEU A 37 0.47 -13.02 -3.91
N VAL A 38 0.60 -11.92 -4.65
CA VAL A 38 1.43 -11.85 -5.86
C VAL A 38 2.62 -10.92 -5.60
N ALA A 39 3.81 -11.38 -5.92
CA ALA A 39 5.04 -10.59 -5.90
C ALA A 39 5.63 -10.55 -7.31
N VAL A 40 5.73 -9.34 -7.89
CA VAL A 40 6.27 -9.12 -9.23
C VAL A 40 7.52 -8.26 -9.14
N ARG A 41 8.55 -8.57 -9.90
CA ARG A 41 9.80 -7.78 -9.95
C ARG A 41 10.30 -7.59 -11.37
N ASN A 42 11.22 -6.61 -11.54
CA ASN A 42 12.03 -6.36 -12.76
C ASN A 42 11.25 -5.82 -13.97
N GLY A 43 10.03 -5.30 -13.79
CA GLY A 43 9.30 -4.52 -14.79
C GLY A 43 9.25 -3.04 -14.45
N THR A 44 8.59 -2.24 -15.29
CA THR A 44 8.11 -0.90 -14.92
C THR A 44 6.98 -1.03 -13.89
N ARG A 45 6.64 0.06 -13.21
CA ARG A 45 5.51 0.04 -12.27
C ARG A 45 4.21 -0.36 -12.95
N ALA A 46 3.93 0.22 -14.12
CA ALA A 46 2.72 -0.08 -14.88
C ALA A 46 2.64 -1.56 -15.29
N GLU A 47 3.72 -2.11 -15.82
CA GLU A 47 3.78 -3.54 -16.20
C GLU A 47 3.56 -4.45 -15.00
N MET A 48 4.22 -4.15 -13.87
CA MET A 48 4.10 -4.96 -12.66
C MET A 48 2.71 -4.87 -12.02
N VAL A 49 2.08 -3.68 -12.01
CA VAL A 49 0.68 -3.51 -11.55
C VAL A 49 -0.25 -4.35 -12.41
N ARG A 50 -0.16 -4.25 -13.74
CA ARG A 50 -0.99 -5.01 -14.66
C ARG A 50 -0.80 -6.51 -14.46
N LYS A 51 0.45 -6.96 -14.36
CA LYS A 51 0.78 -8.38 -14.16
C LYS A 51 0.28 -8.92 -12.83
N ALA A 52 0.43 -8.16 -11.75
CA ALA A 52 -0.05 -8.56 -10.42
C ALA A 52 -1.57 -8.67 -10.39
N VAL A 53 -2.28 -7.68 -10.93
CA VAL A 53 -3.76 -7.68 -10.99
C VAL A 53 -4.27 -8.79 -11.90
N GLU A 54 -3.64 -9.01 -13.08
CA GLU A 54 -3.97 -10.13 -13.96
C GLU A 54 -3.86 -11.47 -13.23
N THR A 55 -2.78 -11.67 -12.48
CA THR A 55 -2.51 -12.90 -11.72
C THR A 55 -3.54 -13.15 -10.60
N LEU A 56 -4.14 -12.08 -10.05
CA LEU A 56 -5.24 -12.15 -9.08
C LEU A 56 -6.63 -12.36 -9.73
N GLY A 57 -6.69 -12.62 -11.03
CA GLY A 57 -7.92 -12.86 -11.78
C GLY A 57 -8.39 -11.68 -12.63
N GLY A 58 -7.55 -10.64 -12.78
CA GLY A 58 -7.84 -9.42 -13.51
C GLY A 58 -8.68 -8.42 -12.69
N MET A 59 -8.74 -7.15 -13.13
CA MET A 59 -9.51 -6.12 -12.43
C MET A 59 -11.01 -6.42 -12.41
N GLN A 60 -11.53 -7.12 -13.40
CA GLN A 60 -12.94 -7.58 -13.46
C GLN A 60 -13.31 -8.57 -12.34
N ALA A 61 -12.32 -9.16 -11.67
CA ALA A 61 -12.55 -9.96 -10.45
C ALA A 61 -12.90 -9.09 -9.24
N PHE A 62 -12.58 -7.81 -9.28
CA PHE A 62 -12.82 -6.81 -8.21
C PHE A 62 -13.91 -5.81 -8.59
N VAL A 63 -13.89 -5.30 -9.82
CA VAL A 63 -14.74 -4.22 -10.31
C VAL A 63 -15.72 -4.75 -11.35
N LYS A 64 -17.00 -4.47 -11.14
CA LYS A 64 -18.06 -4.79 -12.10
C LYS A 64 -18.48 -3.53 -12.87
N PRO A 65 -19.02 -3.67 -14.11
CA PRO A 65 -19.53 -2.54 -14.85
C PRO A 65 -20.55 -1.72 -14.06
N GLY A 66 -20.40 -0.40 -14.10
CA GLY A 66 -21.30 0.55 -13.42
C GLY A 66 -20.95 0.84 -11.96
N GLN A 67 -20.00 0.14 -11.35
CA GLN A 67 -19.58 0.38 -9.96
C GLN A 67 -18.74 1.65 -9.81
N THR A 68 -18.80 2.24 -8.62
CA THR A 68 -17.90 3.30 -8.16
C THR A 68 -16.74 2.72 -7.40
N VAL A 69 -15.53 3.11 -7.79
CA VAL A 69 -14.27 2.68 -7.16
C VAL A 69 -13.65 3.85 -6.42
N VAL A 70 -13.13 3.59 -5.23
CA VAL A 70 -12.20 4.51 -4.57
C VAL A 70 -10.81 3.89 -4.51
N ILE A 71 -9.81 4.66 -4.94
CA ILE A 71 -8.39 4.33 -4.79
C ILE A 71 -7.79 5.28 -3.76
N LYS A 72 -7.18 4.72 -2.74
CA LYS A 72 -6.48 5.49 -1.70
C LYS A 72 -4.97 5.23 -1.77
N PRO A 73 -4.21 6.08 -2.48
CA PRO A 73 -2.75 6.10 -2.42
C PRO A 73 -2.27 6.70 -1.09
N ASN A 74 -0.98 6.88 -0.93
CA ASN A 74 -0.38 7.71 0.10
C ASN A 74 0.12 9.00 -0.55
N ILE A 75 -0.56 10.11 -0.30
CA ILE A 75 -0.22 11.46 -0.80
C ILE A 75 -0.13 12.39 0.41
N GLY A 76 0.88 12.15 1.25
CA GLY A 76 1.04 12.92 2.49
C GLY A 76 1.77 14.25 2.28
N TRP A 77 2.65 14.34 1.28
CA TRP A 77 3.70 15.34 1.23
C TRP A 77 3.74 16.07 -0.11
N ASN A 78 3.96 17.39 -0.06
CA ASN A 78 4.26 18.18 -1.26
C ASN A 78 5.71 17.93 -1.68
N LYS A 79 5.94 16.77 -2.29
CA LYS A 79 7.24 16.29 -2.80
C LYS A 79 7.06 15.56 -4.11
N ALA A 80 7.98 15.79 -5.04
CA ALA A 80 8.03 15.15 -6.34
C ALA A 80 8.26 13.62 -6.23
N PRO A 81 7.88 12.85 -7.26
CA PRO A 81 7.88 11.38 -7.22
C PRO A 81 9.23 10.74 -6.90
N GLU A 82 10.34 11.34 -7.34
CA GLU A 82 11.70 10.85 -7.12
C GLU A 82 12.11 10.76 -5.66
N PHE A 83 11.43 11.46 -4.75
CA PHE A 83 11.71 11.39 -3.31
C PHE A 83 11.06 10.19 -2.61
N GLY A 84 10.18 9.45 -3.29
CA GLY A 84 9.54 8.25 -2.73
C GLY A 84 8.67 8.49 -1.48
N ALA A 85 8.34 9.76 -1.20
CA ALA A 85 7.54 10.13 -0.03
C ALA A 85 6.05 9.81 -0.21
N ASN A 86 5.58 9.76 -1.46
CA ASN A 86 4.20 9.50 -1.88
C ASN A 86 4.15 8.26 -2.77
N THR A 87 2.96 7.75 -3.02
CA THR A 87 2.75 6.74 -4.07
C THR A 87 3.13 7.34 -5.43
N HIS A 88 3.84 6.56 -6.23
CA HIS A 88 4.27 7.02 -7.54
C HIS A 88 3.06 7.22 -8.48
N PRO A 89 3.00 8.33 -9.25
CA PRO A 89 1.88 8.62 -10.15
C PRO A 89 1.54 7.50 -11.13
N GLU A 90 2.56 6.83 -11.68
CA GLU A 90 2.39 5.70 -12.61
C GLU A 90 1.61 4.54 -11.99
N THR A 91 1.87 4.21 -10.71
CA THR A 91 1.15 3.15 -9.98
C THR A 91 -0.34 3.50 -9.86
N VAL A 92 -0.65 4.74 -9.47
CA VAL A 92 -2.04 5.20 -9.28
C VAL A 92 -2.77 5.26 -10.62
N ALA A 93 -2.16 5.87 -11.64
CA ALA A 93 -2.75 6.01 -12.98
C ALA A 93 -3.06 4.64 -13.59
N THR A 94 -2.16 3.66 -13.47
CA THR A 94 -2.37 2.31 -13.99
C THR A 94 -3.57 1.64 -13.31
N LEU A 95 -3.75 1.81 -12.00
CA LEU A 95 -4.93 1.28 -11.30
C LEU A 95 -6.22 1.96 -11.76
N VAL A 96 -6.21 3.29 -11.99
CA VAL A 96 -7.35 4.02 -12.54
C VAL A 96 -7.73 3.47 -13.92
N GLU A 97 -6.76 3.32 -14.82
CA GLU A 97 -6.97 2.75 -16.16
C GLU A 97 -7.59 1.35 -16.10
N LEU A 98 -7.05 0.47 -15.26
CA LEU A 98 -7.56 -0.89 -15.10
C LEU A 98 -9.00 -0.91 -14.58
N CYS A 99 -9.34 -0.04 -13.62
CA CYS A 99 -10.71 0.09 -13.13
C CYS A 99 -11.66 0.61 -14.22
N ARG A 100 -11.23 1.60 -15.01
CA ARG A 100 -12.01 2.11 -16.16
C ARG A 100 -12.21 1.03 -17.23
N GLN A 101 -11.17 0.28 -17.56
CA GLN A 101 -11.24 -0.84 -18.50
C GLN A 101 -12.17 -1.96 -18.03
N ALA A 102 -12.27 -2.18 -16.71
CA ALA A 102 -13.22 -3.12 -16.12
C ALA A 102 -14.69 -2.60 -16.12
N GLY A 103 -14.93 -1.37 -16.57
CA GLY A 103 -16.25 -0.79 -16.68
C GLY A 103 -16.69 0.03 -15.46
N ALA A 104 -15.78 0.45 -14.59
CA ALA A 104 -16.13 1.34 -13.49
C ALA A 104 -16.82 2.61 -14.02
N LYS A 105 -17.97 2.98 -13.40
CA LYS A 105 -18.69 4.22 -13.70
C LYS A 105 -17.85 5.44 -13.33
N GLU A 106 -17.21 5.38 -12.15
CA GLU A 106 -16.37 6.44 -11.62
C GLU A 106 -15.22 5.83 -10.82
N VAL A 107 -14.03 6.42 -10.95
CA VAL A 107 -12.85 6.07 -10.15
C VAL A 107 -12.41 7.32 -9.40
N ARG A 108 -12.66 7.33 -8.10
CA ARG A 108 -12.29 8.42 -7.18
C ARG A 108 -10.95 8.14 -6.55
N VAL A 109 -10.10 9.17 -6.43
CA VAL A 109 -8.80 9.08 -5.77
C VAL A 109 -8.69 10.19 -4.74
N PHE A 110 -8.24 9.85 -3.53
CA PHE A 110 -7.99 10.85 -2.47
C PHE A 110 -6.97 10.35 -1.45
N ASP A 111 -6.41 11.27 -0.70
CA ASP A 111 -5.77 11.05 0.59
C ASP A 111 -6.02 12.25 1.51
N HIS A 112 -6.00 12.03 2.80
CA HIS A 112 -5.93 13.11 3.79
C HIS A 112 -4.46 13.55 3.91
N CYS A 113 -4.08 14.56 3.12
CA CYS A 113 -2.69 15.04 3.06
C CYS A 113 -2.22 15.65 4.40
N CYS A 114 -0.90 15.60 4.63
CA CYS A 114 -0.26 16.30 5.74
C CYS A 114 0.19 17.72 5.33
N HIS A 115 0.47 17.94 4.04
CA HIS A 115 0.92 19.19 3.46
C HIS A 115 -0.01 19.67 2.36
N ASN A 116 -0.27 20.97 2.35
CA ASN A 116 -0.99 21.63 1.25
C ASN A 116 -0.22 21.46 -0.08
N GLY A 117 -0.96 21.34 -1.19
CA GLY A 117 -0.40 21.16 -2.52
C GLY A 117 0.23 19.78 -2.77
N ALA A 118 -0.04 18.80 -1.89
CA ALA A 118 0.53 17.47 -2.05
C ALA A 118 -0.02 16.74 -3.28
N TYR A 119 -1.27 16.97 -3.67
CA TYR A 119 -1.86 16.37 -4.87
C TYR A 119 -1.14 16.80 -6.15
N GLU A 120 -0.85 18.09 -6.27
CA GLU A 120 -0.11 18.67 -7.39
C GLU A 120 1.38 18.29 -7.32
N GLY A 121 2.01 18.56 -6.17
CA GLY A 121 3.46 18.36 -5.99
C GLY A 121 3.93 16.93 -6.11
N SER A 122 3.06 15.95 -5.82
CA SER A 122 3.35 14.53 -6.03
C SER A 122 3.20 14.08 -7.49
N GLY A 123 2.58 14.90 -8.36
CA GLY A 123 2.23 14.54 -9.72
C GLY A 123 1.05 13.56 -9.84
N VAL A 124 0.47 13.12 -8.72
CA VAL A 124 -0.61 12.12 -8.73
C VAL A 124 -1.88 12.70 -9.34
N LYS A 125 -2.24 13.95 -9.03
CA LYS A 125 -3.45 14.58 -9.57
C LYS A 125 -3.46 14.57 -11.11
N GLU A 126 -2.40 15.07 -11.73
CA GLU A 126 -2.28 15.09 -13.19
C GLU A 126 -2.39 13.69 -13.80
N ALA A 127 -1.70 12.72 -13.21
CA ALA A 127 -1.70 11.34 -13.69
C ALA A 127 -3.07 10.67 -13.57
N VAL A 128 -3.79 10.91 -12.47
CA VAL A 128 -5.15 10.40 -12.23
C VAL A 128 -6.13 10.99 -13.23
N GLU A 129 -6.11 12.31 -13.44
CA GLU A 129 -7.01 13.01 -14.38
C GLU A 129 -6.78 12.55 -15.82
N LYS A 130 -5.52 12.38 -16.24
CA LYS A 130 -5.17 11.81 -17.56
C LYS A 130 -5.65 10.38 -17.74
N ALA A 131 -5.64 9.58 -16.69
CA ALA A 131 -6.13 8.20 -16.71
C ALA A 131 -7.67 8.10 -16.66
N GLY A 132 -8.39 9.22 -16.52
CA GLY A 132 -9.86 9.27 -16.45
C GLY A 132 -10.42 9.03 -15.05
N GLY A 133 -9.63 9.25 -14.01
CA GLY A 133 -10.06 9.29 -12.62
C GLY A 133 -10.42 10.69 -12.15
N VAL A 134 -10.96 10.80 -10.95
CA VAL A 134 -11.39 12.06 -10.32
C VAL A 134 -10.71 12.20 -8.97
N MET A 135 -10.00 13.32 -8.76
CA MET A 135 -9.47 13.65 -7.44
C MET A 135 -10.59 14.15 -6.53
N VAL A 136 -10.69 13.58 -5.34
CA VAL A 136 -11.65 13.98 -4.31
C VAL A 136 -10.90 14.70 -3.18
N ASP A 137 -11.53 15.72 -2.61
CA ASP A 137 -10.93 16.51 -1.54
C ASP A 137 -10.89 15.72 -0.22
N GLY A 138 -9.71 15.31 0.21
CA GLY A 138 -9.45 14.68 1.51
C GLY A 138 -9.18 15.66 2.65
N GLY A 139 -9.08 16.96 2.36
CA GLY A 139 -8.75 18.00 3.33
C GLY A 139 -9.95 18.75 3.93
N ASN A 140 -11.17 18.33 3.61
CA ASN A 140 -12.38 18.97 4.10
C ASN A 140 -13.17 18.03 5.05
N GLU A 141 -13.28 18.43 6.32
CA GLU A 141 -13.96 17.64 7.36
C GLU A 141 -15.43 17.31 7.02
N SER A 142 -16.12 18.15 6.24
CA SER A 142 -17.50 17.90 5.80
C SER A 142 -17.64 16.66 4.90
N GLN A 143 -16.53 16.16 4.34
CA GLN A 143 -16.49 14.93 3.57
C GLN A 143 -16.39 13.67 4.45
N TYR A 144 -16.34 13.83 5.78
CA TYR A 144 -16.18 12.72 6.72
C TYR A 144 -17.45 12.54 7.53
N VAL A 145 -17.80 11.30 7.84
CA VAL A 145 -19.00 10.90 8.58
C VAL A 145 -18.60 10.13 9.82
N GLN A 146 -19.23 10.48 10.96
CA GLN A 146 -19.06 9.74 12.20
C GLN A 146 -19.48 8.28 11.99
N THR A 147 -18.57 7.36 12.25
CA THR A 147 -18.73 5.93 11.98
C THR A 147 -18.28 5.13 13.20
N GLU A 148 -19.14 4.22 13.63
CA GLU A 148 -18.83 3.30 14.74
C GLU A 148 -18.01 2.10 14.24
N ASN A 149 -17.14 1.57 15.12
CA ASN A 149 -16.29 0.43 14.86
C ASN A 149 -16.40 -0.60 15.99
N PRO A 150 -17.47 -1.40 16.00
CA PRO A 150 -17.76 -2.33 17.11
C PRO A 150 -16.76 -3.48 17.24
N LYS A 151 -15.93 -3.72 16.22
CA LYS A 151 -14.84 -4.72 16.23
C LYS A 151 -13.52 -4.17 16.73
N ALA A 152 -13.40 -2.87 16.89
CA ALA A 152 -12.18 -2.23 17.37
C ALA A 152 -11.92 -2.54 18.84
N ARG A 153 -10.65 -2.61 19.21
CA ARG A 153 -10.21 -2.76 20.60
C ARG A 153 -10.02 -1.41 21.30
N LYS A 154 -9.59 -0.38 20.57
CA LYS A 154 -9.29 0.96 21.09
C LYS A 154 -9.89 2.10 20.26
N PHE A 155 -9.90 1.97 18.93
CA PHE A 155 -10.36 3.01 18.02
C PHE A 155 -11.80 2.73 17.57
N THR A 156 -12.72 2.86 18.54
CA THR A 156 -14.11 2.37 18.46
C THR A 156 -15.04 3.25 17.63
N SER A 157 -14.65 4.49 17.33
CA SER A 157 -15.39 5.38 16.43
C SER A 157 -14.48 6.44 15.83
N ALA A 158 -14.80 6.91 14.64
CA ALA A 158 -14.08 7.99 13.97
C ALA A 158 -14.94 8.64 12.87
N LYS A 159 -14.54 9.85 12.45
CA LYS A 159 -15.03 10.42 11.20
C LYS A 159 -14.26 9.78 10.04
N VAL A 160 -14.95 9.01 9.19
CA VAL A 160 -14.40 8.29 8.03
C VAL A 160 -14.86 8.97 6.75
N HIS A 161 -13.99 9.06 5.76
CA HIS A 161 -14.27 9.73 4.48
C HIS A 161 -15.39 9.03 3.71
N LYS A 162 -16.39 9.82 3.26
CA LYS A 162 -17.57 9.34 2.51
C LYS A 162 -17.19 8.50 1.30
N ALA A 163 -16.17 8.93 0.53
CA ALA A 163 -15.76 8.21 -0.68
C ALA A 163 -15.37 6.75 -0.41
N VAL A 164 -14.84 6.44 0.79
CA VAL A 164 -14.49 5.06 1.18
C VAL A 164 -15.74 4.28 1.60
N LEU A 165 -16.64 4.93 2.34
CA LEU A 165 -17.86 4.29 2.85
C LEU A 165 -18.88 4.01 1.75
N GLU A 166 -18.96 4.87 0.73
CA GLU A 166 -19.94 4.83 -0.36
C GLU A 166 -19.47 4.03 -1.58
N ALA A 167 -18.15 3.78 -1.72
CA ALA A 167 -17.62 3.06 -2.86
C ALA A 167 -18.03 1.59 -2.86
N ASP A 168 -18.37 1.06 -4.03
CA ASP A 168 -18.59 -0.38 -4.22
C ASP A 168 -17.28 -1.15 -4.04
N VAL A 169 -16.15 -0.59 -4.51
CA VAL A 169 -14.81 -1.18 -4.43
C VAL A 169 -13.81 -0.19 -3.83
N TYR A 170 -13.03 -0.67 -2.88
CA TYR A 170 -11.96 0.10 -2.24
C TYR A 170 -10.59 -0.54 -2.52
N ILE A 171 -9.69 0.23 -3.13
CA ILE A 171 -8.30 -0.16 -3.42
C ILE A 171 -7.35 0.73 -2.61
N THR A 172 -6.42 0.12 -1.88
CA THR A 172 -5.33 0.86 -1.23
C THR A 172 -4.03 0.62 -1.98
N CYS A 173 -3.24 1.68 -2.24
CA CYS A 173 -1.99 1.55 -3.00
C CYS A 173 -0.86 2.48 -2.46
N PRO A 174 -0.34 2.22 -1.25
CA PRO A 174 0.77 2.98 -0.71
C PRO A 174 2.13 2.60 -1.31
N PRO A 175 3.17 3.46 -1.15
CA PRO A 175 4.55 3.02 -1.28
C PRO A 175 4.98 2.28 -0.01
N LEU A 176 5.92 1.35 -0.16
CA LEU A 176 6.61 0.75 0.97
C LEU A 176 7.66 1.72 1.50
N LYS A 177 7.59 2.10 2.77
CA LYS A 177 8.58 3.00 3.38
C LYS A 177 8.74 2.82 4.89
N HIS A 178 9.94 3.12 5.38
CA HIS A 178 10.21 3.35 6.79
C HIS A 178 9.26 4.42 7.36
N HIS A 179 8.89 4.28 8.62
CA HIS A 179 8.11 5.28 9.35
C HIS A 179 8.57 5.35 10.80
N SER A 180 8.97 6.53 11.27
CA SER A 180 9.49 6.73 12.63
C SER A 180 8.49 6.35 13.73
N GLY A 181 7.20 6.61 13.54
CA GLY A 181 6.18 6.36 14.56
C GLY A 181 5.54 4.96 14.52
N SER A 182 5.45 4.33 13.34
CA SER A 182 4.82 3.02 13.16
C SER A 182 5.74 1.99 12.52
N GLU A 183 7.05 2.29 12.47
CA GLU A 183 8.13 1.47 11.90
C GLU A 183 8.04 1.26 10.38
N MET A 184 6.83 1.17 9.83
CA MET A 184 6.57 0.94 8.41
C MET A 184 5.30 1.67 7.96
N THR A 185 5.32 2.22 6.75
CA THR A 185 4.14 2.54 5.95
C THR A 185 3.97 1.45 4.91
N ALA A 186 2.82 0.78 4.95
CA ALA A 186 2.31 -0.14 3.95
C ALA A 186 0.77 -0.06 3.95
N CYS A 187 0.05 -1.08 3.54
CA CYS A 187 -1.39 -1.00 3.31
C CYS A 187 -2.20 -0.74 4.59
N MET A 188 -1.89 -1.41 5.71
CA MET A 188 -2.61 -1.19 6.98
C MET A 188 -2.43 0.24 7.49
N LYS A 189 -1.17 0.73 7.55
CA LYS A 189 -0.89 2.11 7.96
C LYS A 189 -1.54 3.14 7.04
N ASN A 190 -1.65 2.83 5.75
CA ASN A 190 -2.25 3.72 4.76
C ASN A 190 -3.75 3.97 5.00
N VAL A 191 -4.45 3.03 5.64
CA VAL A 191 -5.87 3.19 6.00
C VAL A 191 -6.10 4.39 6.93
N MET A 192 -5.11 4.80 7.72
CA MET A 192 -5.23 6.01 8.55
C MET A 192 -5.64 7.26 7.77
N GLY A 193 -5.24 7.38 6.50
CA GLY A 193 -5.63 8.50 5.65
C GLY A 193 -7.11 8.52 5.25
N THR A 194 -7.89 7.52 5.64
CA THR A 194 -9.36 7.52 5.48
C THR A 194 -10.09 8.18 6.65
N VAL A 195 -9.36 8.48 7.74
CA VAL A 195 -9.89 9.02 8.99
C VAL A 195 -9.51 10.50 9.12
N TRP A 196 -10.44 11.33 9.63
CA TRP A 196 -10.19 12.77 9.84
C TRP A 196 -9.17 13.00 10.95
N ASP A 197 -9.46 12.56 12.18
CA ASP A 197 -8.58 12.77 13.34
C ASP A 197 -7.51 11.67 13.48
N ARG A 198 -6.47 11.76 12.67
CA ARG A 198 -5.30 10.88 12.78
C ARG A 198 -4.47 11.17 14.03
N GLY A 199 -4.57 12.38 14.58
CA GLY A 199 -3.87 12.76 15.80
C GLY A 199 -4.34 11.93 17.01
N ALA A 200 -5.61 11.58 17.08
CA ALA A 200 -6.15 10.70 18.10
C ALA A 200 -5.49 9.31 18.07
N MET A 201 -5.20 8.77 16.89
CA MET A 201 -4.51 7.49 16.74
C MET A 201 -3.06 7.56 17.26
N HIS A 202 -2.35 8.66 16.99
CA HIS A 202 -0.98 8.88 17.47
C HIS A 202 -0.89 9.08 18.99
N LYS A 203 -1.94 9.63 19.60
CA LYS A 203 -2.02 9.86 21.06
C LYS A 203 -2.45 8.62 21.85
N ASN A 204 -2.93 7.60 21.18
CA ASN A 204 -3.32 6.32 21.74
C ASN A 204 -2.27 5.25 21.39
N ASP A 205 -2.62 3.97 21.47
CA ASP A 205 -1.79 2.89 20.95
C ASP A 205 -1.85 2.89 19.40
N LEU A 206 -0.88 3.55 18.76
CA LEU A 206 -0.88 3.74 17.31
C LEU A 206 -1.00 2.41 16.54
N HIS A 207 -0.28 1.37 16.94
CA HIS A 207 -0.32 0.09 16.25
C HIS A 207 -1.69 -0.59 16.39
N GLN A 208 -2.30 -0.53 17.58
CA GLN A 208 -3.65 -1.05 17.77
C GLN A 208 -4.66 -0.24 16.96
N CYS A 209 -4.56 1.09 16.97
CA CYS A 209 -5.45 1.96 16.19
C CYS A 209 -5.32 1.74 14.67
N ILE A 210 -4.11 1.42 14.17
CA ILE A 210 -3.90 1.04 12.76
C ILE A 210 -4.67 -0.24 12.43
N ALA A 211 -4.57 -1.28 13.26
CA ALA A 211 -5.30 -2.52 13.04
C ALA A 211 -6.82 -2.30 13.15
N ASP A 212 -7.27 -1.56 14.17
CA ASP A 212 -8.68 -1.22 14.37
C ASP A 212 -9.27 -0.47 13.17
N ALA A 213 -8.52 0.49 12.61
CA ALA A 213 -8.99 1.33 11.50
C ALA A 213 -9.37 0.54 10.24
N VAL A 214 -8.77 -0.63 10.03
CA VAL A 214 -9.10 -1.51 8.89
C VAL A 214 -10.56 -1.97 8.94
N TYR A 215 -11.14 -2.09 10.11
CA TYR A 215 -12.54 -2.52 10.26
C TYR A 215 -13.59 -1.46 9.87
N PHE A 216 -13.24 -0.18 9.77
CA PHE A 216 -14.19 0.80 9.23
C PHE A 216 -14.58 0.46 7.78
N ARG A 217 -13.62 0.11 6.95
CA ARG A 217 -13.80 -0.42 5.59
C ARG A 217 -12.52 -1.13 5.18
N LYS A 218 -12.54 -2.47 5.14
CA LYS A 218 -11.40 -3.26 4.65
C LYS A 218 -11.25 -3.07 3.14
N PRO A 219 -10.04 -2.81 2.60
CA PRO A 219 -9.80 -2.79 1.16
C PRO A 219 -10.15 -4.12 0.48
N ASP A 220 -10.69 -4.04 -0.72
CA ASP A 220 -10.96 -5.20 -1.58
C ASP A 220 -9.71 -5.65 -2.32
N LEU A 221 -8.82 -4.70 -2.64
CA LEU A 221 -7.51 -4.94 -3.26
C LEU A 221 -6.46 -4.05 -2.59
N CYS A 222 -5.35 -4.66 -2.24
CA CYS A 222 -4.14 -4.01 -1.74
C CYS A 222 -3.04 -4.11 -2.78
N VAL A 223 -2.40 -2.98 -3.12
CA VAL A 223 -1.24 -2.91 -4.01
C VAL A 223 -0.14 -2.14 -3.29
N LEU A 224 1.02 -2.74 -3.09
CA LEU A 224 2.14 -2.13 -2.38
C LEU A 224 3.28 -1.86 -3.35
N ASP A 225 3.56 -0.57 -3.58
CA ASP A 225 4.65 -0.14 -4.44
C ASP A 225 5.98 -0.21 -3.66
N ALA A 226 6.75 -1.24 -3.93
CA ALA A 226 8.10 -1.45 -3.42
C ALA A 226 9.16 -1.31 -4.54
N TYR A 227 8.90 -0.47 -5.55
CA TYR A 227 9.86 -0.20 -6.61
C TYR A 227 11.12 0.51 -6.09
N MET A 228 10.90 1.58 -5.33
CA MET A 228 11.94 2.38 -4.68
C MET A 228 11.58 2.62 -3.20
N PRO A 229 11.55 1.57 -2.35
CA PRO A 229 11.17 1.75 -0.95
C PRO A 229 12.14 2.69 -0.22
N MET A 230 11.56 3.56 0.62
CA MET A 230 12.32 4.37 1.56
C MET A 230 12.71 3.53 2.76
N VAL A 231 14.00 3.30 2.97
CA VAL A 231 14.49 2.38 4.01
C VAL A 231 14.89 3.06 5.31
N ARG A 232 14.96 4.41 5.32
CA ARG A 232 15.30 5.22 6.50
C ARG A 232 14.70 6.61 6.39
N ASN A 233 14.74 7.38 7.48
CA ASN A 233 14.27 8.78 7.58
C ASN A 233 12.81 9.01 7.16
N GLY A 234 11.99 7.93 7.03
CA GLY A 234 10.58 8.07 6.72
C GLY A 234 9.75 8.60 7.91
N PRO A 235 8.57 9.13 7.63
CA PRO A 235 7.77 8.95 6.40
C PRO A 235 8.06 9.92 5.25
N VAL A 236 8.85 10.99 5.47
CA VAL A 236 9.09 12.06 4.48
C VAL A 236 10.37 11.84 3.68
N GLY A 237 11.40 11.29 4.31
CA GLY A 237 12.76 11.20 3.79
C GLY A 237 13.50 12.55 3.84
N LYS A 238 14.82 12.46 3.82
CA LYS A 238 15.71 13.63 3.70
C LYS A 238 16.04 13.92 2.24
N ASP A 239 16.50 12.90 1.54
CA ASP A 239 16.89 12.94 0.14
C ASP A 239 16.74 11.56 -0.52
N THR A 240 17.14 11.43 -1.78
CA THR A 240 17.03 10.20 -2.56
C THR A 240 17.95 9.07 -2.07
N ASN A 241 18.95 9.36 -1.21
CA ASN A 241 19.79 8.32 -0.59
C ASN A 241 19.01 7.50 0.46
N ASP A 242 17.84 7.96 0.87
CA ASP A 242 16.95 7.20 1.75
C ASP A 242 16.23 6.05 1.03
N LEU A 243 16.29 6.03 -0.30
CA LEU A 243 15.63 5.07 -1.16
C LEU A 243 16.58 3.95 -1.59
N VAL A 244 16.00 2.77 -1.87
CA VAL A 244 16.72 1.63 -2.44
C VAL A 244 15.93 1.07 -3.60
N GLU A 245 16.54 0.94 -4.77
CA GLU A 245 15.88 0.32 -5.92
C GLU A 245 15.66 -1.19 -5.66
N ARG A 246 14.39 -1.60 -5.66
CA ARG A 246 13.97 -2.99 -5.50
C ARG A 246 13.21 -3.52 -6.71
N LYS A 247 12.68 -2.63 -7.55
CA LYS A 247 11.84 -2.97 -8.73
C LYS A 247 10.84 -4.08 -8.42
N THR A 248 10.14 -3.94 -7.29
CA THR A 248 9.20 -4.94 -6.78
C THR A 248 7.83 -4.30 -6.55
N LEU A 249 6.79 -5.06 -6.82
CA LEU A 249 5.41 -4.68 -6.53
C LEU A 249 4.69 -5.90 -5.96
N LEU A 250 3.88 -5.67 -4.93
CA LEU A 250 3.06 -6.70 -4.31
C LEU A 250 1.58 -6.39 -4.51
N ALA A 251 0.77 -7.43 -4.67
CA ALA A 251 -0.70 -7.30 -4.67
C ALA A 251 -1.36 -8.46 -3.94
N SER A 252 -2.44 -8.18 -3.19
CA SER A 252 -3.17 -9.17 -2.40
C SER A 252 -4.59 -8.68 -2.08
N ARG A 253 -5.50 -9.63 -1.81
CA ARG A 253 -6.78 -9.36 -1.12
C ARG A 253 -6.64 -9.33 0.40
N ASP A 254 -5.52 -9.84 0.91
CA ASP A 254 -5.21 -9.89 2.33
C ASP A 254 -4.25 -8.76 2.72
N ILE A 255 -4.79 -7.78 3.48
CA ILE A 255 -4.05 -6.59 3.90
C ILE A 255 -2.93 -6.92 4.90
N VAL A 256 -3.06 -7.99 5.68
CA VAL A 256 -2.04 -8.42 6.64
C VAL A 256 -0.91 -9.15 5.91
N ALA A 257 -1.26 -10.05 4.97
CA ALA A 257 -0.30 -10.79 4.17
C ALA A 257 0.63 -9.86 3.36
N ILE A 258 0.06 -8.85 2.70
CA ILE A 258 0.85 -7.90 1.90
C ILE A 258 1.77 -7.05 2.79
N ASP A 259 1.32 -6.66 3.99
CA ASP A 259 2.13 -5.90 4.94
C ASP A 259 3.22 -6.77 5.57
N ALA A 260 2.97 -8.05 5.84
CA ALA A 260 3.98 -9.01 6.27
C ALA A 260 5.08 -9.19 5.20
N ALA A 261 4.70 -9.30 3.92
CA ALA A 261 5.65 -9.35 2.81
C ALA A 261 6.42 -8.02 2.65
N GLY A 262 5.76 -6.88 2.82
CA GLY A 262 6.41 -5.56 2.86
C GLY A 262 7.42 -5.44 4.00
N ALA A 263 7.10 -5.96 5.19
CA ALA A 263 8.02 -6.01 6.32
C ALA A 263 9.26 -6.85 6.02
N ALA A 264 9.10 -7.98 5.31
CA ALA A 264 10.23 -8.79 4.86
C ALA A 264 11.15 -8.00 3.91
N LEU A 265 10.59 -7.23 2.96
CA LEU A 265 11.38 -6.37 2.06
C LEU A 265 12.14 -5.23 2.79
N LEU A 266 11.72 -4.86 3.99
CA LEU A 266 12.41 -3.88 4.87
C LEU A 266 13.30 -4.53 5.95
N ASN A 267 13.51 -5.85 5.92
CA ASN A 267 14.24 -6.60 6.95
C ASN A 267 13.59 -6.50 8.34
N LYS A 268 12.27 -6.48 8.38
CA LYS A 268 11.46 -6.31 9.60
C LYS A 268 10.46 -7.45 9.81
N THR A 269 10.72 -8.64 9.26
CA THR A 269 9.86 -9.82 9.41
C THR A 269 9.54 -10.06 10.90
N GLY A 270 8.25 -10.19 11.21
CA GLY A 270 7.77 -10.44 12.57
C GLY A 270 7.99 -9.28 13.58
N LYS A 271 8.44 -8.11 13.11
CA LYS A 271 8.75 -6.96 14.00
C LYS A 271 7.68 -5.86 13.95
N ILE A 272 6.78 -5.89 12.98
CA ILE A 272 5.76 -4.84 12.81
C ILE A 272 4.52 -5.20 13.62
N ARG A 273 4.34 -4.54 14.77
CA ARG A 273 3.29 -4.88 15.73
C ARG A 273 1.87 -4.78 15.17
N HIS A 274 1.55 -3.81 14.34
CA HIS A 274 0.19 -3.72 13.77
C HIS A 274 -0.12 -4.84 12.78
N VAL A 275 0.89 -5.45 12.16
CA VAL A 275 0.71 -6.65 11.32
C VAL A 275 0.34 -7.86 12.18
N GLN A 276 1.03 -8.06 13.31
CA GLN A 276 0.70 -9.12 14.26
C GLN A 276 -0.70 -8.94 14.85
N LEU A 277 -1.03 -7.72 15.28
CA LEU A 277 -2.38 -7.38 15.77
C LEU A 277 -3.45 -7.62 14.69
N GLY A 278 -3.15 -7.34 13.42
CA GLY A 278 -4.05 -7.62 12.30
C GLY A 278 -4.38 -9.12 12.18
N GLU A 279 -3.38 -10.00 12.31
CA GLU A 279 -3.62 -11.45 12.34
C GLU A 279 -4.43 -11.88 13.58
N GLU A 280 -4.05 -11.41 14.77
CA GLU A 280 -4.78 -11.70 16.01
C GLU A 280 -6.26 -11.27 15.95
N MET A 281 -6.55 -10.20 15.22
CA MET A 281 -7.91 -9.67 15.04
C MET A 281 -8.66 -10.33 13.87
N GLY A 282 -8.02 -11.28 13.15
CA GLY A 282 -8.66 -11.97 12.02
C GLY A 282 -8.79 -11.13 10.75
N LEU A 283 -7.96 -10.10 10.58
CA LEU A 283 -7.95 -9.27 9.37
C LEU A 283 -7.25 -9.95 8.19
N GLY A 284 -6.35 -10.90 8.45
CA GLY A 284 -5.61 -11.66 7.45
C GLY A 284 -4.53 -12.53 8.07
N VAL A 285 -3.55 -12.98 7.28
CA VAL A 285 -2.51 -13.94 7.66
C VAL A 285 -1.13 -13.29 7.57
N ALA A 286 -0.39 -13.24 8.69
CA ALA A 286 0.97 -12.68 8.74
C ALA A 286 2.06 -13.72 8.42
N ASP A 287 1.80 -14.99 8.66
CA ASP A 287 2.73 -16.08 8.36
C ASP A 287 2.74 -16.41 6.87
N LEU A 288 3.75 -15.89 6.16
CA LEU A 288 3.92 -16.08 4.72
C LEU A 288 4.08 -17.54 4.30
N SER A 289 4.51 -18.43 5.20
CA SER A 289 4.65 -19.86 4.90
C SER A 289 3.31 -20.58 4.72
N ARG A 290 2.23 -19.99 5.21
CA ARG A 290 0.86 -20.50 5.12
C ARG A 290 0.11 -20.05 3.87
N LEU A 291 0.74 -19.20 3.03
CA LEU A 291 0.12 -18.55 1.89
C LEU A 291 0.55 -19.15 0.57
N HIS A 292 -0.38 -19.22 -0.38
CA HIS A 292 -0.07 -19.42 -1.78
C HIS A 292 0.46 -18.10 -2.38
N ILE A 293 1.78 -17.98 -2.49
CA ILE A 293 2.44 -16.80 -3.04
C ILE A 293 2.89 -17.07 -4.48
N ARG A 294 2.38 -16.30 -5.43
CA ARG A 294 2.87 -16.31 -6.82
C ARG A 294 3.99 -15.28 -6.98
N ARG A 295 5.16 -15.75 -7.37
CA ARG A 295 6.36 -14.96 -7.58
C ARG A 295 6.65 -14.87 -9.07
N ILE A 296 6.85 -13.67 -9.60
CA ILE A 296 7.02 -13.41 -11.03
C ILE A 296 8.21 -12.48 -11.22
N SER A 297 9.19 -12.91 -11.99
CA SER A 297 10.25 -12.04 -12.50
C SER A 297 9.91 -11.72 -13.96
N MET A 298 9.74 -10.43 -14.25
CA MET A 298 9.59 -9.96 -15.62
C MET A 298 10.97 -9.96 -16.29
N ALA A 299 11.01 -10.23 -17.59
CA ALA A 299 12.27 -10.39 -18.34
C ALA A 299 12.93 -9.04 -18.61
#